data_21d4fe323f4b79198f4fc81779c00d90
#
_entry.id   21d4fe323f4b79198f4fc81779c00d90
#
_cell.length_a   1.000
_cell.length_b   1.000
_cell.length_c   1.000
_cell.angle_alpha   90.00
_cell.angle_beta   90.00
_cell.angle_gamma   90.00
#
_symmetry.space_group_name_H-M   'P 1'
#
loop_
_entity.id
_entity.type
_entity.pdbx_description
1 polymer ?
#
loop_
_entity_poly.entity_id
_entity_poly.type
_entity_poly.pdbx_seq_one_letter_code
_entity_poly.pdbx_strand_id
1 'polypeptide(L)'
;AHVKVVEGQEEKFEELQKELYKQSHANEDCIIRYEHYRGRERNSYYTLLVYPTYLDFLLKHQISKHHEDAGAQFGGVIESLDLEWLDPIEEAAPVGITEMQELPENVPELAKDYIKTYPAIIQNWWIELRKK
;
A
#
# COMPACT_ATOMS: atom_id res chain seq x y z
N ALA A 1 2.89 -4.23 -2.05
CA ALA A 1 2.50 -4.07 -3.45
C ALA A 1 3.58 -4.64 -4.37
N HIS A 2 3.18 -5.44 -5.33
CA HIS A 2 4.07 -5.93 -6.37
C HIS A 2 3.77 -5.13 -7.65
N VAL A 3 4.79 -4.44 -8.16
CA VAL A 3 4.65 -3.53 -9.30
C VAL A 3 5.51 -4.02 -10.44
N LYS A 4 4.91 -4.12 -11.62
CA LYS A 4 5.65 -4.30 -12.87
C LYS A 4 5.67 -2.97 -13.60
N VAL A 5 6.86 -2.56 -14.01
CA VAL A 5 7.09 -1.29 -14.70
C VAL A 5 7.23 -1.54 -16.19
N VAL A 6 6.71 -0.63 -17.00
CA VAL A 6 6.89 -0.69 -18.46
C VAL A 6 8.39 -0.68 -18.76
N GLU A 7 8.83 -1.57 -19.65
CA GLU A 7 10.24 -1.67 -20.02
C GLU A 7 10.78 -0.32 -20.48
N GLY A 8 11.91 0.07 -19.91
CA GLY A 8 12.55 1.36 -20.20
C GLY A 8 12.09 2.50 -19.30
N GLN A 9 11.09 2.29 -18.44
CA GLN A 9 10.57 3.34 -17.55
C GLN A 9 11.04 3.19 -16.10
N GLU A 10 12.03 2.35 -15.85
CA GLU A 10 12.52 2.06 -14.51
C GLU A 10 13.05 3.30 -13.80
N GLU A 11 13.85 4.10 -14.48
CA GLU A 11 14.41 5.33 -13.88
C GLU A 11 13.31 6.32 -13.50
N LYS A 12 12.33 6.51 -14.38
CA LYS A 12 11.20 7.40 -14.10
C LYS A 12 10.38 6.88 -12.94
N PHE A 13 10.12 5.58 -12.89
CA PHE A 13 9.40 4.96 -11.78
C PHE A 13 10.13 5.19 -10.45
N GLU A 14 11.44 4.95 -10.42
CA GLU A 14 12.22 5.14 -9.20
C GLU A 14 12.22 6.59 -8.73
N GLU A 15 12.30 7.56 -9.63
CA GLU A 15 12.22 8.98 -9.28
C GLU A 15 10.84 9.32 -8.69
N LEU A 16 9.76 8.81 -9.28
CA LEU A 16 8.42 9.02 -8.77
C LEU A 16 8.24 8.38 -7.39
N GLN A 17 8.80 7.19 -7.17
CA GLN A 17 8.72 6.51 -5.88
C GLN A 17 9.54 7.20 -4.79
N LYS A 18 10.70 7.74 -5.14
CA LYS A 18 11.49 8.54 -4.19
C LYS A 18 10.70 9.76 -3.72
N GLU A 19 10.03 10.44 -4.63
CA GLU A 19 9.22 11.61 -4.28
C GLU A 19 8.00 11.20 -3.44
N LEU A 20 7.33 10.13 -3.79
CA LEU A 20 6.19 9.62 -3.02
C LEU A 20 6.62 9.19 -1.61
N TYR A 21 7.74 8.52 -1.48
CA TYR A 21 8.33 8.17 -0.19
C TYR A 21 8.55 9.43 0.67
N LYS A 22 9.17 10.44 0.10
CA LYS A 22 9.46 11.70 0.79
C LYS A 22 8.17 12.39 1.23
N GLN A 23 7.20 12.52 0.34
CA GLN A 23 5.93 13.19 0.64
C GLN A 23 5.10 12.40 1.66
N SER A 24 5.10 11.09 1.57
CA SER A 24 4.37 10.25 2.53
C SER A 24 4.94 10.41 3.94
N HIS A 25 6.25 10.33 4.10
CA HIS A 25 6.88 10.48 5.41
C HIS A 25 6.77 11.92 5.95
N ALA A 26 6.68 12.92 5.08
CA ALA A 26 6.52 14.32 5.49
C ALA A 26 5.09 14.64 5.92
N ASN A 27 4.08 13.98 5.35
CA ASN A 27 2.68 14.35 5.52
C ASN A 27 1.84 13.33 6.29
N GLU A 28 2.36 12.12 6.55
CA GLU A 28 1.63 11.08 7.28
C GLU A 28 2.32 10.83 8.62
N ASP A 29 1.54 10.85 9.68
CA ASP A 29 2.06 10.65 11.04
C ASP A 29 1.94 9.21 11.55
N CYS A 30 1.29 8.33 10.79
CA CYS A 30 0.96 6.98 11.22
C CYS A 30 1.79 5.88 10.54
N ILE A 31 2.71 6.21 9.65
CA ILE A 31 3.51 5.20 8.94
C ILE A 31 4.35 4.40 9.92
N ILE A 32 4.20 3.08 9.89
CA ILE A 32 5.11 2.17 10.59
C ILE A 32 6.25 1.82 9.65
N ARG A 33 5.93 1.39 8.43
CA ARG A 33 6.91 1.20 7.36
C ARG A 33 6.25 1.55 6.02
N TYR A 34 6.99 2.25 5.16
CA TYR A 34 6.61 2.52 3.78
C TYR A 34 7.89 2.60 2.97
N GLU A 35 8.17 1.55 2.22
CA GLU A 35 9.49 1.35 1.60
C GLU A 35 9.35 0.71 0.23
N HIS A 36 10.25 1.06 -0.67
CA HIS A 36 10.25 0.57 -2.03
C HIS A 36 11.52 -0.22 -2.31
N TYR A 37 11.41 -1.37 -2.97
CA TYR A 37 12.53 -2.26 -3.24
C TYR A 37 12.52 -2.74 -4.68
N ARG A 38 13.71 -2.92 -5.25
CA ARG A 38 13.88 -3.59 -6.53
C ARG A 38 13.75 -5.08 -6.31
N GLY A 39 12.99 -5.76 -7.19
CA GLY A 39 12.83 -7.19 -7.14
C GLY A 39 13.91 -7.92 -7.96
N ARG A 40 13.73 -9.22 -8.12
CA ARG A 40 14.69 -10.05 -8.85
C ARG A 40 14.68 -9.76 -10.36
N GLU A 41 13.50 -9.58 -10.93
CA GLU A 41 13.39 -9.26 -12.35
C GLU A 41 13.65 -7.78 -12.58
N ARG A 42 14.23 -7.40 -13.72
CA ARG A 42 14.62 -6.02 -13.99
C ARG A 42 13.40 -5.13 -13.86
N ASN A 43 12.37 -5.09 -14.23
CA ASN A 43 11.27 -4.14 -14.13
C ASN A 43 10.28 -4.48 -13.01
N SER A 44 10.72 -5.27 -12.04
CA SER A 44 9.87 -5.73 -10.93
C SER A 44 10.25 -5.05 -9.64
N TYR A 45 9.25 -4.51 -8.93
CA TYR A 45 9.44 -3.74 -7.70
C TYR A 45 8.44 -4.18 -6.64
N TYR A 46 8.81 -3.97 -5.39
CA TYR A 46 7.95 -4.24 -4.25
C TYR A 46 7.85 -3.00 -3.38
N THR A 47 6.65 -2.69 -2.92
CA THR A 47 6.43 -1.68 -1.89
C THR A 47 5.92 -2.38 -0.65
N LEU A 48 6.60 -2.17 0.48
CA LEU A 48 6.14 -2.65 1.77
C LEU A 48 5.39 -1.51 2.46
N LEU A 49 4.11 -1.74 2.75
CA LEU A 49 3.27 -0.74 3.43
C LEU A 49 2.81 -1.35 4.75
N VAL A 50 3.18 -0.73 5.87
CA VAL A 50 2.78 -1.17 7.20
C VAL A 50 2.19 0.01 7.94
N TYR A 51 0.90 -0.07 8.24
CA TYR A 51 0.12 0.95 8.93
C TYR A 51 -0.55 0.34 10.15
N PRO A 52 -0.91 1.15 11.16
CA PRO A 52 -1.56 0.61 12.37
C PRO A 52 -2.87 -0.09 12.07
N THR A 53 -3.67 0.45 11.14
CA THR A 53 -4.97 -0.11 10.75
C THR A 53 -5.18 0.04 9.26
N TYR A 54 -6.15 -0.71 8.72
CA TYR A 54 -6.56 -0.57 7.33
C TYR A 54 -7.08 0.85 7.05
N LEU A 55 -7.84 1.44 7.97
CA LEU A 55 -8.36 2.80 7.78
C LEU A 55 -7.25 3.85 7.76
N ASP A 56 -6.19 3.67 8.54
CA ASP A 56 -5.03 4.56 8.46
C ASP A 56 -4.39 4.50 7.08
N PHE A 57 -4.20 3.29 6.55
CA PHE A 57 -3.70 3.10 5.20
C PHE A 57 -4.62 3.77 4.16
N LEU A 58 -5.91 3.52 4.23
CA LEU A 58 -6.88 4.04 3.27
C LEU A 58 -7.01 5.56 3.33
N LEU A 59 -7.28 6.08 4.53
CA LEU A 59 -7.67 7.49 4.70
C LEU A 59 -6.49 8.44 4.78
N LYS A 60 -5.34 7.99 5.27
CA LYS A 60 -4.17 8.85 5.45
C LYS A 60 -3.13 8.71 4.35
N HIS A 61 -3.14 7.57 3.64
CA HIS A 61 -2.19 7.33 2.55
C HIS A 61 -2.89 7.23 1.20
N GLN A 62 -3.78 6.26 1.03
CA GLN A 62 -4.30 5.89 -0.28
C GLN A 62 -5.09 7.02 -0.96
N ILE A 63 -5.89 7.79 -0.20
CA ILE A 63 -6.65 8.90 -0.74
C ILE A 63 -5.98 10.27 -0.51
N SER A 64 -4.76 10.28 0.01
CA SER A 64 -4.06 11.54 0.28
C SER A 64 -3.73 12.29 -1.00
N LYS A 65 -3.57 13.61 -0.87
CA LYS A 65 -3.19 14.44 -2.01
C LYS A 65 -1.86 13.99 -2.61
N HIS A 66 -0.87 13.69 -1.77
CA HIS A 66 0.45 13.27 -2.27
C HIS A 66 0.37 11.94 -3.03
N HIS A 67 -0.46 11.01 -2.59
CA HIS A 67 -0.65 9.72 -3.29
C HIS A 67 -1.39 9.93 -4.62
N GLU A 68 -2.44 10.75 -4.63
CA GLU A 68 -3.18 11.06 -5.84
C GLU A 68 -2.33 11.81 -6.87
N ASP A 69 -1.53 12.77 -6.41
CA ASP A 69 -0.62 13.52 -7.29
C ASP A 69 0.43 12.58 -7.92
N ALA A 70 0.97 11.64 -7.14
CA ALA A 70 1.89 10.64 -7.66
C ALA A 70 1.20 9.71 -8.65
N GLY A 71 0.01 9.23 -8.30
CA GLY A 71 -0.78 8.33 -9.15
C GLY A 71 -1.04 8.89 -10.54
N ALA A 72 -1.26 10.20 -10.62
CA ALA A 72 -1.51 10.87 -11.90
C ALA A 72 -0.29 10.82 -12.84
N GLN A 73 0.91 10.57 -12.31
CA GLN A 73 2.15 10.53 -13.09
C GLN A 73 2.56 9.12 -13.51
N PHE A 74 1.88 8.09 -13.02
CA PHE A 74 2.24 6.69 -13.31
C PHE A 74 1.70 6.17 -14.64
N GLY A 75 0.85 6.90 -15.34
CA GLY A 75 0.35 6.51 -16.65
C GLY A 75 1.51 6.27 -17.63
N GLY A 76 1.53 5.12 -18.30
CA GLY A 76 2.60 4.74 -19.19
C GLY A 76 3.90 4.28 -18.50
N VAL A 77 3.93 4.30 -17.17
CA VAL A 77 5.09 3.88 -16.37
C VAL A 77 4.83 2.53 -15.70
N ILE A 78 3.68 2.36 -15.08
CA ILE A 78 3.30 1.10 -14.43
C ILE A 78 2.56 0.22 -15.43
N GLU A 79 3.03 -1.02 -15.61
CA GLU A 79 2.38 -2.02 -16.43
C GLU A 79 1.31 -2.76 -15.64
N SER A 80 1.62 -3.15 -14.41
CA SER A 80 0.66 -3.84 -13.53
C SER A 80 1.00 -3.60 -12.07
N LEU A 81 -0.04 -3.64 -11.25
CA LEU A 81 0.05 -3.48 -9.80
C LEU A 81 -0.82 -4.57 -9.15
N ASP A 82 -0.23 -5.30 -8.20
CA ASP A 82 -0.93 -6.29 -7.41
C ASP A 82 -0.70 -6.03 -5.93
N LEU A 83 -1.78 -5.93 -5.15
CA LEU A 83 -1.69 -5.80 -3.70
C LEU A 83 -1.88 -7.16 -3.06
N GLU A 84 -0.89 -7.61 -2.31
CA GLU A 84 -1.00 -8.82 -1.51
C GLU A 84 -1.08 -8.42 -0.04
N TRP A 85 -2.14 -8.87 0.63
CA TRP A 85 -2.34 -8.60 2.05
C TRP A 85 -1.60 -9.65 2.87
N LEU A 86 -0.91 -9.19 3.91
CA LEU A 86 -0.08 -10.04 4.77
C LEU A 86 -0.63 -9.97 6.20
N ASP A 87 -0.51 -11.08 6.92
CA ASP A 87 -0.90 -11.14 8.32
C ASP A 87 0.35 -11.30 9.19
N PRO A 88 0.59 -10.42 10.17
CA PRO A 88 1.76 -10.55 11.00
C PRO A 88 1.71 -11.82 11.85
N ILE A 89 2.85 -12.49 11.95
CA ILE A 89 3.01 -13.55 12.94
C ILE A 89 3.24 -12.87 14.28
N GLU A 90 2.47 -13.21 15.30
CA GLU A 90 2.57 -12.62 16.62
C GLU A 90 4.00 -12.70 17.13
N GLU A 91 4.45 -11.59 17.72
CA GLU A 91 5.81 -11.43 18.24
C GLU A 91 6.93 -11.44 17.18
N ALA A 92 6.56 -11.54 15.89
CA ALA A 92 7.54 -11.55 14.80
C ALA A 92 7.39 -10.35 13.86
N ALA A 93 6.49 -9.41 14.17
CA ALA A 93 6.29 -8.19 13.40
C ALA A 93 5.84 -7.06 14.33
N PRO A 94 6.06 -5.79 13.93
CA PRO A 94 5.79 -4.65 14.81
C PRO A 94 4.34 -4.20 14.87
N VAL A 95 3.41 -4.93 14.27
CA VAL A 95 1.99 -4.58 14.19
C VAL A 95 1.12 -5.74 14.61
N GLY A 96 -0.15 -5.44 14.94
CA GLY A 96 -1.15 -6.46 15.22
C GLY A 96 -1.73 -7.08 13.96
N ILE A 97 -2.71 -7.95 14.14
CA ILE A 97 -3.34 -8.69 13.05
C ILE A 97 -3.93 -7.77 11.98
N THR A 98 -3.98 -8.26 10.76
CA THR A 98 -4.61 -7.53 9.65
C THR A 98 -6.11 -7.73 9.73
N GLU A 99 -6.85 -6.61 9.77
CA GLU A 99 -8.31 -6.62 9.86
C GLU A 99 -8.92 -5.72 8.80
N MET A 100 -10.09 -6.11 8.31
CA MET A 100 -10.90 -5.24 7.48
C MET A 100 -11.86 -4.48 8.38
N GLN A 101 -11.85 -3.17 8.32
CA GLN A 101 -12.67 -2.30 9.14
C GLN A 101 -13.80 -1.68 8.32
N GLU A 102 -14.92 -1.38 8.97
CA GLU A 102 -16.02 -0.69 8.34
C GLU A 102 -15.63 0.77 8.09
N LEU A 103 -16.01 1.28 6.92
CA LEU A 103 -15.74 2.64 6.55
C LEU A 103 -16.71 3.59 7.27
N PRO A 104 -16.22 4.66 7.94
CA PRO A 104 -17.09 5.67 8.54
C PRO A 104 -18.00 6.32 7.50
N GLU A 105 -19.17 6.81 7.94
CA GLU A 105 -20.14 7.43 7.02
C GLU A 105 -19.63 8.72 6.37
N ASN A 106 -18.93 9.56 7.13
CA ASN A 106 -18.47 10.87 6.68
C ASN A 106 -17.07 10.83 6.09
N VAL A 107 -16.89 10.08 5.00
CA VAL A 107 -15.61 9.97 4.30
C VAL A 107 -15.77 10.45 2.86
N PRO A 108 -14.67 10.90 2.22
CA PRO A 108 -14.73 11.27 0.80
C PRO A 108 -15.15 10.11 -0.10
N GLU A 109 -15.82 10.42 -1.21
CA GLU A 109 -16.21 9.41 -2.20
C GLU A 109 -15.02 8.58 -2.71
N LEU A 110 -13.84 9.20 -2.80
CA LEU A 110 -12.62 8.52 -3.21
C LEU A 110 -12.30 7.33 -2.30
N ALA A 111 -12.51 7.48 -0.97
CA ALA A 111 -12.32 6.38 -0.03
C ALA A 111 -13.28 5.23 -0.29
N LYS A 112 -14.54 5.56 -0.64
CA LYS A 112 -15.55 4.55 -0.97
C LYS A 112 -15.20 3.79 -2.25
N ASP A 113 -14.60 4.48 -3.21
CA ASP A 113 -14.15 3.86 -4.46
C ASP A 113 -12.96 2.95 -4.21
N TYR A 114 -11.98 3.39 -3.46
CA TYR A 114 -10.79 2.58 -3.16
C TYR A 114 -11.11 1.33 -2.36
N ILE A 115 -12.03 1.41 -1.40
CA ILE A 115 -12.38 0.24 -0.59
C ILE A 115 -13.02 -0.87 -1.42
N LYS A 116 -13.70 -0.51 -2.51
CA LYS A 116 -14.27 -1.51 -3.43
C LYS A 116 -13.19 -2.21 -4.24
N THR A 117 -12.14 -1.48 -4.61
CA THR A 117 -11.05 -2.01 -5.43
C THR A 117 -10.01 -2.73 -4.58
N TYR A 118 -9.69 -2.21 -3.41
CA TYR A 118 -8.62 -2.70 -2.55
C TYR A 118 -9.08 -2.95 -1.11
N PRO A 119 -10.10 -3.80 -0.88
CA PRO A 119 -10.41 -4.20 0.49
C PRO A 119 -9.31 -5.11 1.04
N ALA A 120 -9.11 -5.09 2.34
CA ALA A 120 -8.19 -6.04 2.97
C ALA A 120 -8.73 -7.46 2.82
N ILE A 121 -7.92 -8.36 2.31
CA ILE A 121 -8.31 -9.76 2.10
C ILE A 121 -7.77 -10.60 3.27
N ILE A 122 -8.67 -11.12 4.08
CA ILE A 122 -8.34 -11.91 5.25
C ILE A 122 -8.51 -13.39 4.91
N GLN A 123 -7.45 -14.17 5.03
CA GLN A 123 -7.49 -15.58 4.70
C GLN A 123 -8.03 -16.40 5.87
N ASN A 124 -8.82 -17.43 5.57
CA ASN A 124 -9.38 -18.30 6.59
C ASN A 124 -8.29 -19.02 7.41
N TRP A 125 -7.21 -19.44 6.76
CA TRP A 125 -6.12 -20.13 7.46
C TRP A 125 -5.37 -19.20 8.43
N TRP A 126 -5.33 -17.88 8.17
CA TRP A 126 -4.79 -16.93 9.14
C TRP A 126 -5.60 -16.98 10.44
N ILE A 127 -6.94 -16.93 10.30
CA ILE A 127 -7.86 -16.93 11.45
C ILE A 127 -7.65 -18.19 12.28
N GLU A 128 -7.48 -19.34 11.64
CA GLU A 128 -7.24 -20.60 12.32
C GLU A 128 -5.95 -20.58 13.15
N LEU A 129 -4.88 -20.02 12.60
CA LEU A 129 -3.59 -19.95 13.30
C LEU A 129 -3.61 -18.94 14.46
N ARG A 130 -4.36 -17.84 14.30
CA ARG A 130 -4.50 -16.83 15.36
C ARG A 130 -5.13 -17.39 16.65
N LYS A 131 -5.92 -18.43 16.52
CA LYS A 131 -6.61 -19.07 17.65
C LYS A 131 -5.68 -19.97 18.47
N LYS A 132 -4.49 -20.20 18.00
CA LYS A 132 -3.50 -21.03 18.67
C LYS A 132 -2.47 -20.21 19.41
#